data_c68748925785d4e1e3c4d1786768fd0c
#
_entry.id   c68748925785d4e1e3c4d1786768fd0c
#
_cell.length_a   1.000
_cell.length_b   1.000
_cell.length_c   1.000
_cell.angle_alpha   90.00
_cell.angle_beta   90.00
_cell.angle_gamma   90.00
#
_symmetry.space_group_name_H-M   'P 1'
#
loop_
_entity.id
_entity.type
_entity.pdbx_description
1 polymer ?
#
loop_
_entity_poly.entity_id
_entity_poly.type
_entity_poly.pdbx_seq_one_letter_code
_entity_poly.pdbx_strand_id
1 'polypeptide(L)'
;VALGPKTPNIFTVNTSVAAKTLPELVEAAKKAPFNYASSGIGTTTHLSMERLKTAAKIDIVHVPYQPAAAINAVVAGHTQIASTSMPPAVPMIKSGKLKALAVTSATRSPLLPDVPSITEFGYKEFDDYTWFGFMAPAGTPPDVVNKLNVALNRAMASADVVERFAQLGMASGPNTTIEFNNFVKAEVPKWAAVVKSSGAKVD
;
A
#
# COMPACT_ATOMS: atom_id res chain seq x y z
N VAL A 1 -6.71 -18.06 8.80
CA VAL A 1 -6.65 -19.23 7.90
C VAL A 1 -5.42 -19.14 7.00
N ALA A 2 -5.30 -18.12 6.16
CA ALA A 2 -4.17 -17.93 5.26
C ALA A 2 -3.93 -16.46 4.95
N LEU A 3 -2.67 -16.07 4.75
CA LEU A 3 -2.30 -14.82 4.10
C LEU A 3 -2.59 -14.95 2.61
N GLY A 4 -3.34 -14.01 2.09
CA GLY A 4 -3.64 -13.87 0.68
C GLY A 4 -2.56 -13.05 -0.05
N PRO A 5 -2.88 -12.47 -1.22
CA PRO A 5 -1.94 -11.64 -1.95
C PRO A 5 -1.64 -10.34 -1.18
N LYS A 6 -0.43 -9.81 -1.43
CA LYS A 6 -0.01 -8.49 -0.97
C LYS A 6 0.49 -7.66 -2.15
N THR A 7 0.35 -6.35 -2.05
CA THR A 7 0.84 -5.41 -3.06
C THR A 7 1.46 -4.20 -2.36
N PRO A 8 2.57 -3.66 -2.84
CA PRO A 8 3.08 -2.41 -2.32
C PRO A 8 2.05 -1.29 -2.41
N ASN A 9 2.12 -0.33 -1.54
CA ASN A 9 1.51 0.97 -1.78
C ASN A 9 2.44 1.78 -2.69
N ILE A 10 1.89 2.79 -3.34
CA ILE A 10 2.63 3.64 -4.26
C ILE A 10 2.26 5.11 -4.03
N PHE A 11 3.27 5.96 -4.01
CA PHE A 11 3.10 7.40 -3.97
C PHE A 11 3.15 7.95 -5.37
N THR A 12 2.04 8.56 -5.78
CA THR A 12 1.88 9.17 -7.09
C THR A 12 1.49 10.63 -6.96
N VAL A 13 1.76 11.42 -7.99
CA VAL A 13 1.33 12.81 -8.06
C VAL A 13 0.62 13.10 -9.38
N ASN A 14 -0.27 14.12 -9.35
CA ASN A 14 -0.85 14.69 -10.56
C ASN A 14 0.26 15.21 -11.49
N THR A 15 0.04 15.13 -12.78
CA THR A 15 1.01 15.57 -13.79
C THR A 15 1.36 17.06 -13.72
N SER A 16 0.47 17.90 -13.16
CA SER A 16 0.70 19.33 -12.92
C SER A 16 1.70 19.62 -11.80
N VAL A 17 1.94 18.67 -10.88
CA VAL A 17 2.95 18.82 -9.83
C VAL A 17 4.34 18.79 -10.46
N ALA A 18 5.17 19.80 -10.21
CA ALA A 18 6.49 19.93 -10.83
C ALA A 18 7.47 18.81 -10.40
N ALA A 19 7.33 18.30 -9.18
CA ALA A 19 8.20 17.24 -8.65
C ALA A 19 8.17 15.97 -9.53
N LYS A 20 9.35 15.45 -9.83
CA LYS A 20 9.57 14.22 -10.60
C LYS A 20 10.08 13.07 -9.75
N THR A 21 10.57 13.36 -8.56
CA THR A 21 11.12 12.40 -7.61
C THR A 21 10.53 12.61 -6.22
N LEU A 22 10.62 11.59 -5.35
CA LEU A 22 10.17 11.71 -3.97
C LEU A 22 10.91 12.80 -3.18
N PRO A 23 12.24 12.94 -3.26
CA PRO A 23 12.94 14.06 -2.63
C PRO A 23 12.47 15.45 -3.11
N GLU A 24 12.22 15.62 -4.39
CA GLU A 24 11.67 16.88 -4.91
C GLU A 24 10.28 17.18 -4.36
N LEU A 25 9.42 16.16 -4.22
CA LEU A 25 8.11 16.32 -3.58
C LEU A 25 8.26 16.74 -2.11
N VAL A 26 9.15 16.08 -1.37
CA VAL A 26 9.43 16.41 0.03
C VAL A 26 9.87 17.87 0.17
N GLU A 27 10.80 18.34 -0.67
CA GLU A 27 11.25 19.73 -0.64
C GLU A 27 10.17 20.73 -1.07
N ALA A 28 9.30 20.36 -2.00
CA ALA A 28 8.16 21.17 -2.38
C ALA A 28 7.12 21.27 -1.24
N ALA A 29 6.84 20.16 -0.56
CA ALA A 29 5.88 20.09 0.54
C ALA A 29 6.33 20.85 1.81
N LYS A 30 7.63 21.09 1.96
CA LYS A 30 8.15 21.99 3.02
C LYS A 30 7.88 23.47 2.74
N LYS A 31 7.63 23.85 1.49
CA LYS A 31 7.54 25.25 1.04
C LYS A 31 6.11 25.68 0.69
N ALA A 32 5.24 24.74 0.38
CA ALA A 32 3.87 25.02 -0.05
C ALA A 32 2.91 23.95 0.49
N PRO A 33 1.63 24.31 0.71
CA PRO A 33 0.63 23.35 1.16
C PRO A 33 0.34 22.33 0.07
N PHE A 34 0.31 21.07 0.46
CA PHE A 34 -0.14 19.96 -0.37
C PHE A 34 -1.25 19.19 0.35
N ASN A 35 -2.06 18.49 -0.44
CA ASN A 35 -2.97 17.49 0.08
C ASN A 35 -2.74 16.14 -0.60
N TYR A 36 -3.13 15.07 0.08
CA TYR A 36 -3.03 13.72 -0.46
C TYR A 36 -4.31 12.93 -0.27
N ALA A 37 -4.65 12.14 -1.28
CA ALA A 37 -5.72 11.16 -1.26
C ALA A 37 -5.20 9.80 -0.76
N SER A 38 -6.02 9.10 0.01
CA SER A 38 -5.81 7.69 0.37
C SER A 38 -7.10 6.89 0.23
N SER A 39 -7.00 5.57 0.42
CA SER A 39 -8.16 4.67 0.37
C SER A 39 -9.02 4.70 1.65
N GLY A 40 -8.88 5.72 2.47
CA GLY A 40 -9.65 5.94 3.69
C GLY A 40 -8.79 5.99 4.95
N ILE A 41 -9.38 6.53 6.02
CA ILE A 41 -8.71 6.66 7.33
C ILE A 41 -8.38 5.28 7.89
N GLY A 42 -7.17 5.14 8.46
CA GLY A 42 -6.69 3.90 9.08
C GLY A 42 -6.26 2.80 8.09
N THR A 43 -6.41 3.00 6.77
CA THR A 43 -5.89 2.06 5.78
C THR A 43 -4.37 2.10 5.69
N THR A 44 -3.74 1.04 5.18
CA THR A 44 -2.28 1.01 4.99
C THR A 44 -1.79 2.13 4.08
N THR A 45 -2.60 2.55 3.11
CA THR A 45 -2.29 3.68 2.21
C THR A 45 -2.26 5.01 2.95
N HIS A 46 -3.20 5.26 3.88
CA HIS A 46 -3.17 6.41 4.76
C HIS A 46 -1.93 6.37 5.67
N LEU A 47 -1.76 5.27 6.40
CA LEU A 47 -0.71 5.14 7.41
C LEU A 47 0.71 5.16 6.80
N SER A 48 0.91 4.64 5.59
CA SER A 48 2.20 4.75 4.88
C SER A 48 2.54 6.21 4.57
N MET A 49 1.57 7.05 4.19
CA MET A 49 1.83 8.46 3.97
C MET A 49 2.09 9.20 5.30
N GLU A 50 1.37 8.87 6.36
CA GLU A 50 1.64 9.45 7.70
C GLU A 50 3.05 9.09 8.20
N ARG A 51 3.54 7.88 7.91
CA ARG A 51 4.94 7.52 8.16
C ARG A 51 5.91 8.40 7.38
N LEU A 52 5.64 8.62 6.08
CA LEU A 52 6.47 9.51 5.27
C LEU A 52 6.44 10.95 5.81
N LYS A 53 5.27 11.48 6.17
CA LYS A 53 5.14 12.81 6.77
C LYS A 53 6.04 12.96 8.00
N THR A 54 5.99 11.98 8.89
CA THR A 54 6.81 11.96 10.11
C THR A 54 8.30 11.88 9.79
N ALA A 55 8.69 10.94 8.91
CA ALA A 55 10.09 10.71 8.58
C ALA A 55 10.72 11.88 7.81
N ALA A 56 9.98 12.49 6.88
CA ALA A 56 10.42 13.61 6.06
C ALA A 56 10.20 14.98 6.72
N LYS A 57 9.49 15.03 7.86
CA LYS A 57 9.09 16.27 8.57
C LYS A 57 8.35 17.23 7.65
N ILE A 58 7.36 16.74 6.92
CA ILE A 58 6.48 17.52 6.05
C ILE A 58 5.05 17.51 6.59
N ASP A 59 4.34 18.60 6.36
CA ASP A 59 2.92 18.71 6.69
C ASP A 59 2.08 18.78 5.41
N ILE A 60 1.35 17.70 5.15
CA ILE A 60 0.43 17.57 4.02
C ILE A 60 -0.92 17.08 4.53
N VAL A 61 -2.01 17.65 4.01
CA VAL A 61 -3.36 17.40 4.50
C VAL A 61 -3.93 16.11 3.91
N HIS A 62 -4.45 15.25 4.78
CA HIS A 62 -5.13 14.02 4.35
C HIS A 62 -6.56 14.29 3.86
N VAL A 63 -6.90 13.76 2.69
CA VAL A 63 -8.27 13.74 2.15
C VAL A 63 -8.68 12.29 1.92
N PRO A 64 -9.53 11.72 2.79
CA PRO A 64 -9.94 10.32 2.66
C PRO A 64 -10.93 10.12 1.51
N TYR A 65 -10.74 9.03 0.76
CA TYR A 65 -11.63 8.59 -0.30
C TYR A 65 -11.96 7.10 -0.17
N GLN A 66 -12.87 6.61 -0.97
CA GLN A 66 -12.95 5.18 -1.27
C GLN A 66 -11.79 4.77 -2.20
N PRO A 67 -11.33 3.51 -2.18
CA PRO A 67 -10.09 3.10 -2.87
C PRO A 67 -9.98 3.53 -4.34
N ALA A 68 -11.00 3.30 -5.17
CA ALA A 68 -10.98 3.70 -6.57
C ALA A 68 -11.10 5.22 -6.77
N ALA A 69 -11.81 5.91 -5.87
CA ALA A 69 -12.02 7.36 -5.95
C ALA A 69 -10.75 8.15 -5.64
N ALA A 70 -9.84 7.62 -4.80
CA ALA A 70 -8.59 8.27 -4.46
C ALA A 70 -7.72 8.56 -5.70
N ILE A 71 -7.56 7.57 -6.57
CA ILE A 71 -6.80 7.73 -7.84
C ILE A 71 -7.49 8.75 -8.76
N ASN A 72 -8.81 8.65 -8.91
CA ASN A 72 -9.56 9.56 -9.77
C ASN A 72 -9.47 11.02 -9.29
N ALA A 73 -9.49 11.24 -7.97
CA ALA A 73 -9.34 12.58 -7.38
C ALA A 73 -7.99 13.22 -7.75
N VAL A 74 -6.91 12.44 -7.74
CA VAL A 74 -5.58 12.94 -8.13
C VAL A 74 -5.49 13.15 -9.64
N VAL A 75 -6.01 12.25 -10.46
CA VAL A 75 -6.07 12.43 -11.93
C VAL A 75 -6.84 13.70 -12.29
N ALA A 76 -7.95 13.98 -11.59
CA ALA A 76 -8.75 15.18 -11.79
C ALA A 76 -8.14 16.47 -11.19
N GLY A 77 -7.05 16.35 -10.42
CA GLY A 77 -6.41 17.51 -9.78
C GLY A 77 -7.09 18.01 -8.50
N HIS A 78 -8.05 17.25 -7.93
CA HIS A 78 -8.69 17.61 -6.66
C HIS A 78 -7.73 17.48 -5.48
N THR A 79 -6.78 16.55 -5.57
CA THR A 79 -5.63 16.41 -4.68
C THR A 79 -4.35 16.32 -5.50
N GLN A 80 -3.23 16.75 -4.96
CA GLN A 80 -1.96 16.74 -5.68
C GLN A 80 -1.26 15.39 -5.62
N ILE A 81 -1.44 14.65 -4.52
CA ILE A 81 -0.73 13.42 -4.20
C ILE A 81 -1.75 12.30 -3.98
N ALA A 82 -1.41 11.07 -4.38
CA ALA A 82 -2.10 9.87 -3.93
C ALA A 82 -1.13 8.91 -3.25
N SER A 83 -1.60 8.34 -2.14
CA SER A 83 -1.05 7.14 -1.53
C SER A 83 -2.09 6.03 -1.70
N THR A 84 -1.84 5.08 -2.58
CA THR A 84 -2.78 4.00 -2.95
C THR A 84 -2.05 2.67 -3.12
N SER A 85 -2.77 1.57 -3.16
CA SER A 85 -2.22 0.30 -3.62
C SER A 85 -1.94 0.33 -5.13
N MET A 86 -1.06 -0.54 -5.60
CA MET A 86 -0.65 -0.55 -7.02
C MET A 86 -1.78 -0.82 -8.03
N PRO A 87 -2.73 -1.76 -7.80
CA PRO A 87 -3.68 -2.13 -8.84
C PRO A 87 -4.44 -0.97 -9.50
N PRO A 88 -5.02 -0.02 -8.78
CA PRO A 88 -5.70 1.12 -9.41
C PRO A 88 -4.72 2.16 -9.98
N ALA A 89 -3.49 2.25 -9.49
CA ALA A 89 -2.49 3.24 -9.92
C ALA A 89 -1.80 2.88 -11.23
N VAL A 90 -1.48 1.60 -11.44
CA VAL A 90 -0.68 1.12 -12.58
C VAL A 90 -1.23 1.56 -13.94
N PRO A 91 -2.54 1.41 -14.25
CA PRO A 91 -3.08 1.89 -15.53
C PRO A 91 -2.91 3.39 -15.74
N MET A 92 -3.05 4.18 -14.69
CA MET A 92 -2.93 5.64 -14.75
C MET A 92 -1.48 6.09 -14.93
N ILE A 93 -0.54 5.36 -14.34
CA ILE A 93 0.90 5.60 -14.53
C ILE A 93 1.31 5.23 -15.96
N LYS A 94 0.93 4.03 -16.43
CA LYS A 94 1.26 3.57 -17.78
C LYS A 94 0.66 4.44 -18.89
N SER A 95 -0.51 5.05 -18.64
CA SER A 95 -1.12 6.01 -19.57
C SER A 95 -0.62 7.45 -19.42
N GLY A 96 0.35 7.71 -18.54
CA GLY A 96 0.91 9.04 -18.31
C GLY A 96 -0.01 10.03 -17.59
N LYS A 97 -1.14 9.56 -17.04
CA LYS A 97 -2.08 10.42 -16.30
C LYS A 97 -1.61 10.74 -14.87
N LEU A 98 -0.71 9.93 -14.33
CA LEU A 98 -0.05 10.15 -13.04
C LEU A 98 1.45 9.90 -13.16
N LYS A 99 2.24 10.59 -12.35
CA LYS A 99 3.65 10.31 -12.13
C LYS A 99 3.81 9.49 -10.86
N ALA A 100 4.53 8.37 -10.95
CA ALA A 100 4.91 7.56 -9.80
C ALA A 100 6.23 8.06 -9.21
N LEU A 101 6.29 8.22 -7.90
CA LEU A 101 7.49 8.73 -7.22
C LEU A 101 8.23 7.63 -6.44
N ALA A 102 7.51 6.73 -5.80
CA ALA A 102 8.09 5.60 -5.07
C ALA A 102 7.05 4.53 -4.75
N VAL A 103 7.49 3.27 -4.69
CA VAL A 103 6.76 2.19 -4.03
C VAL A 103 7.20 2.06 -2.57
N THR A 104 6.30 1.62 -1.69
CA THR A 104 6.55 1.53 -0.24
C THR A 104 7.19 0.22 0.20
N SER A 105 7.41 -0.71 -0.72
CA SER A 105 8.13 -1.97 -0.48
C SER A 105 9.63 -1.75 -0.33
N ALA A 106 10.32 -2.68 0.33
CA ALA A 106 11.78 -2.65 0.48
C ALA A 106 12.54 -2.70 -0.86
N THR A 107 11.93 -3.28 -1.90
CA THR A 107 12.47 -3.38 -3.24
C THR A 107 11.49 -2.84 -4.27
N ARG A 108 11.97 -2.52 -5.47
CA ARG A 108 11.13 -2.11 -6.60
C ARG A 108 10.14 -3.20 -6.99
N SER A 109 8.99 -2.78 -7.52
CA SER A 109 8.02 -3.72 -8.08
C SER A 109 8.42 -4.16 -9.49
N PRO A 110 8.39 -5.46 -9.79
CA PRO A 110 8.64 -5.95 -11.16
C PRO A 110 7.67 -5.37 -12.22
N LEU A 111 6.47 -4.97 -11.79
CA LEU A 111 5.46 -4.40 -12.70
C LEU A 111 5.76 -2.95 -13.10
N LEU A 112 6.55 -2.23 -12.28
CA LEU A 112 7.00 -0.85 -12.49
C LEU A 112 8.49 -0.73 -12.13
N PRO A 113 9.40 -1.37 -12.89
CA PRO A 113 10.83 -1.47 -12.54
C PRO A 113 11.54 -0.11 -12.51
N ASP A 114 11.02 0.88 -13.23
CA ASP A 114 11.58 2.23 -13.26
C ASP A 114 11.15 3.08 -12.05
N VAL A 115 10.14 2.65 -11.27
CA VAL A 115 9.71 3.34 -10.08
C VAL A 115 10.56 2.88 -8.89
N PRO A 116 11.31 3.80 -8.24
CA PRO A 116 12.20 3.43 -7.17
C PRO A 116 11.43 2.94 -5.92
N SER A 117 12.11 2.10 -5.12
CA SER A 117 11.69 1.84 -3.75
C SER A 117 11.95 3.08 -2.90
N ILE A 118 11.07 3.35 -1.95
CA ILE A 118 11.25 4.43 -0.97
C ILE A 118 12.54 4.26 -0.15
N THR A 119 13.02 3.03 0.01
CA THR A 119 14.28 2.72 0.70
C THR A 119 15.51 3.27 -0.02
N GLU A 120 15.45 3.46 -1.34
CA GLU A 120 16.51 4.07 -2.14
C GLU A 120 16.72 5.55 -1.81
N PHE A 121 15.72 6.18 -1.19
CA PHE A 121 15.80 7.57 -0.71
C PHE A 121 16.15 7.69 0.78
N GLY A 122 16.61 6.60 1.39
CA GLY A 122 17.07 6.60 2.78
C GLY A 122 16.01 6.24 3.84
N TYR A 123 14.76 6.02 3.45
CA TYR A 123 13.68 5.60 4.36
C TYR A 123 13.70 4.07 4.56
N LYS A 124 14.75 3.56 5.17
CA LYS A 124 15.05 2.11 5.27
C LYS A 124 14.03 1.29 6.08
N GLU A 125 13.25 1.96 6.94
CA GLU A 125 12.23 1.31 7.77
C GLU A 125 10.95 0.96 7.00
N PHE A 126 10.83 1.39 5.74
CA PHE A 126 9.65 1.10 4.95
C PHE A 126 9.72 -0.29 4.34
N ASP A 127 8.69 -1.06 4.59
CA ASP A 127 8.30 -2.28 3.89
C ASP A 127 6.80 -2.46 4.08
N ASP A 128 6.02 -1.54 3.48
CA ASP A 128 4.59 -1.43 3.69
C ASP A 128 3.81 -1.98 2.50
N TYR A 129 2.84 -2.82 2.82
CA TYR A 129 1.97 -3.46 1.84
C TYR A 129 0.51 -3.31 2.23
N THR A 130 -0.37 -3.19 1.24
CA THR A 130 -1.74 -3.61 1.38
C THR A 130 -1.78 -5.12 1.22
N TRP A 131 -2.29 -5.82 2.20
CA TRP A 131 -2.37 -7.28 2.22
C TRP A 131 -3.80 -7.76 2.49
N PHE A 132 -4.11 -8.93 2.02
CA PHE A 132 -5.39 -9.58 2.22
C PHE A 132 -5.21 -10.85 3.07
N GLY A 133 -6.17 -11.12 3.91
CA GLY A 133 -6.15 -12.31 4.76
C GLY A 133 -7.49 -13.03 4.76
N PHE A 134 -7.43 -14.36 4.74
CA PHE A 134 -8.59 -15.21 4.89
C PHE A 134 -8.72 -15.61 6.36
N MET A 135 -9.82 -15.24 6.98
CA MET A 135 -10.10 -15.51 8.39
C MET A 135 -11.33 -16.40 8.53
N ALA A 136 -11.43 -17.11 9.63
CA ALA A 136 -12.59 -17.89 10.02
C ALA A 136 -13.11 -17.39 11.37
N PRO A 137 -14.39 -17.59 11.69
CA PRO A 137 -14.94 -17.27 13.01
C PRO A 137 -14.15 -17.96 14.14
N ALA A 138 -14.14 -17.34 15.31
CA ALA A 138 -13.56 -17.96 16.50
C ALA A 138 -14.25 -19.29 16.80
N GLY A 139 -13.47 -20.29 17.22
CA GLY A 139 -13.99 -21.63 17.51
C GLY A 139 -14.18 -22.54 16.29
N THR A 140 -13.81 -22.10 15.07
CA THR A 140 -13.78 -23.01 13.92
C THR A 140 -12.83 -24.18 14.21
N PRO A 141 -13.24 -25.43 14.02
CA PRO A 141 -12.41 -26.60 14.28
C PRO A 141 -11.07 -26.56 13.53
N PRO A 142 -9.95 -26.96 14.18
CA PRO A 142 -8.61 -26.88 13.55
C PRO A 142 -8.48 -27.65 12.25
N ASP A 143 -9.14 -28.78 12.10
CA ASP A 143 -9.14 -29.58 10.87
C ASP A 143 -9.84 -28.85 9.71
N VAL A 144 -10.91 -28.10 9.98
CA VAL A 144 -11.58 -27.25 8.99
C VAL A 144 -10.66 -26.10 8.59
N VAL A 145 -10.02 -25.43 9.55
CA VAL A 145 -9.06 -24.35 9.28
C VAL A 145 -7.90 -24.86 8.41
N ASN A 146 -7.36 -26.04 8.71
CA ASN A 146 -6.28 -26.65 7.94
C ASN A 146 -6.73 -27.02 6.51
N LYS A 147 -7.92 -27.59 6.34
CA LYS A 147 -8.48 -27.89 5.01
C LYS A 147 -8.64 -26.62 4.18
N LEU A 148 -9.14 -25.54 4.77
CA LEU A 148 -9.27 -24.24 4.12
C LEU A 148 -7.90 -23.68 3.75
N ASN A 149 -6.91 -23.76 4.64
CA ASN A 149 -5.54 -23.30 4.34
C ASN A 149 -4.96 -24.03 3.13
N VAL A 150 -5.05 -25.34 3.08
CA VAL A 150 -4.55 -26.16 1.95
C VAL A 150 -5.26 -25.77 0.64
N ALA A 151 -6.60 -25.63 0.67
CA ALA A 151 -7.39 -25.29 -0.49
C ALA A 151 -7.07 -23.88 -1.01
N LEU A 152 -6.92 -22.89 -0.13
CA LEU A 152 -6.56 -21.52 -0.48
C LEU A 152 -5.15 -21.45 -1.05
N ASN A 153 -4.16 -22.11 -0.44
CA ASN A 153 -2.80 -22.15 -0.98
C ASN A 153 -2.76 -22.77 -2.37
N ARG A 154 -3.50 -23.86 -2.59
CA ARG A 154 -3.63 -24.50 -3.91
C ARG A 154 -4.26 -23.55 -4.93
N ALA A 155 -5.35 -22.87 -4.57
CA ALA A 155 -6.01 -21.91 -5.46
C ALA A 155 -5.09 -20.74 -5.83
N MET A 156 -4.39 -20.17 -4.83
CA MET A 156 -3.46 -19.05 -5.07
C MET A 156 -2.21 -19.46 -5.86
N ALA A 157 -1.87 -20.75 -5.91
CA ALA A 157 -0.74 -21.28 -6.70
C ALA A 157 -1.15 -21.71 -8.11
N SER A 158 -2.43 -21.65 -8.48
CA SER A 158 -2.85 -21.97 -9.86
C SER A 158 -2.31 -20.93 -10.84
N ALA A 159 -1.95 -21.35 -12.05
CA ALA A 159 -1.25 -20.52 -13.02
C ALA A 159 -2.03 -19.25 -13.40
N ASP A 160 -3.33 -19.38 -13.59
CA ASP A 160 -4.25 -18.28 -13.90
C ASP A 160 -4.33 -17.23 -12.77
N VAL A 161 -4.36 -17.65 -11.50
CA VAL A 161 -4.37 -16.75 -10.35
C VAL A 161 -3.01 -16.06 -10.18
N VAL A 162 -1.90 -16.80 -10.32
CA VAL A 162 -0.55 -16.23 -10.26
C VAL A 162 -0.35 -15.18 -11.35
N GLU A 163 -0.75 -15.49 -12.59
CA GLU A 163 -0.69 -14.52 -13.69
C GLU A 163 -1.55 -13.28 -13.40
N ARG A 164 -2.77 -13.48 -12.92
CA ARG A 164 -3.65 -12.36 -12.58
C ARG A 164 -3.09 -11.49 -11.48
N PHE A 165 -2.51 -12.08 -10.44
CA PHE A 165 -1.85 -11.31 -9.38
C PHE A 165 -0.66 -10.51 -9.92
N ALA A 166 0.18 -11.11 -10.76
CA ALA A 166 1.31 -10.43 -11.39
C ALA A 166 0.86 -9.21 -12.22
N GLN A 167 -0.20 -9.36 -13.02
CA GLN A 167 -0.80 -8.27 -13.81
C GLN A 167 -1.29 -7.09 -12.94
N LEU A 168 -1.67 -7.38 -11.69
CA LEU A 168 -2.14 -6.38 -10.71
C LEU A 168 -1.02 -5.84 -9.81
N GLY A 169 0.22 -6.28 -9.98
CA GLY A 169 1.32 -5.93 -9.07
C GLY A 169 1.14 -6.51 -7.67
N MET A 170 0.46 -7.64 -7.59
CA MET A 170 0.28 -8.42 -6.37
C MET A 170 1.17 -9.65 -6.39
N ALA A 171 1.54 -10.11 -5.20
CA ALA A 171 2.24 -11.38 -5.02
C ALA A 171 1.61 -12.17 -3.88
N SER A 172 1.53 -13.48 -4.03
CA SER A 172 1.16 -14.42 -2.97
C SER A 172 2.19 -15.54 -2.93
N GLY A 173 2.26 -16.22 -1.81
CA GLY A 173 3.07 -17.41 -1.63
C GLY A 173 2.38 -18.39 -0.67
N PRO A 174 2.76 -19.66 -0.71
CA PRO A 174 2.24 -20.64 0.22
C PRO A 174 2.58 -20.23 1.65
N ASN A 175 1.62 -20.39 2.56
CA ASN A 175 1.81 -20.08 3.96
C ASN A 175 0.92 -20.98 4.85
N THR A 176 1.41 -21.24 6.03
CA THR A 176 0.67 -21.97 7.05
C THR A 176 -0.21 -21.04 7.88
N THR A 177 -1.16 -21.61 8.62
CA THR A 177 -1.96 -20.86 9.57
C THR A 177 -1.12 -20.23 10.69
N ILE A 178 -0.01 -20.88 11.08
CA ILE A 178 0.92 -20.37 12.08
C ILE A 178 1.69 -19.14 11.53
N GLU A 179 2.21 -19.23 10.31
CA GLU A 179 2.91 -18.11 9.67
C GLU A 179 1.99 -16.91 9.49
N PHE A 180 0.74 -17.13 9.06
CA PHE A 180 -0.23 -16.03 8.94
C PHE A 180 -0.55 -15.40 10.31
N ASN A 181 -0.74 -16.22 11.36
CA ASN A 181 -0.94 -15.71 12.71
C ASN A 181 0.25 -14.88 13.20
N ASN A 182 1.48 -15.34 12.96
CA ASN A 182 2.69 -14.60 13.34
C ASN A 182 2.81 -13.31 12.56
N PHE A 183 2.47 -13.31 11.26
CA PHE A 183 2.41 -12.10 10.44
C PHE A 183 1.44 -11.07 11.04
N VAL A 184 0.19 -11.46 11.35
CA VAL A 184 -0.80 -10.56 11.96
C VAL A 184 -0.31 -10.01 13.30
N LYS A 185 0.28 -10.88 14.15
CA LYS A 185 0.85 -10.46 15.45
C LYS A 185 1.99 -9.45 15.31
N ALA A 186 2.74 -9.48 14.22
CA ALA A 186 3.79 -8.51 13.93
C ALA A 186 3.23 -7.19 13.36
N GLU A 187 2.22 -7.28 12.49
CA GLU A 187 1.59 -6.09 11.87
C GLU A 187 0.85 -5.23 12.90
N VAL A 188 0.18 -5.83 13.89
CA VAL A 188 -0.61 -5.09 14.89
C VAL A 188 0.23 -4.04 15.64
N PRO A 189 1.35 -4.35 16.30
CA PRO A 189 2.16 -3.35 17.00
C PRO A 189 2.84 -2.36 16.05
N LYS A 190 3.25 -2.80 14.84
CA LYS A 190 3.81 -1.92 13.81
C LYS A 190 2.85 -0.78 13.49
N TRP A 191 1.61 -1.11 13.13
CA TRP A 191 0.61 -0.12 12.76
C TRP A 191 0.02 0.65 13.95
N ALA A 192 -0.08 0.03 15.13
CA ALA A 192 -0.50 0.73 16.35
C ALA A 192 0.41 1.92 16.68
N ALA A 193 1.72 1.78 16.48
CA ALA A 193 2.66 2.89 16.67
C ALA A 193 2.40 4.05 15.69
N VAL A 194 2.12 3.72 14.42
CA VAL A 194 1.82 4.72 13.37
C VAL A 194 0.48 5.40 13.65
N VAL A 195 -0.56 4.66 14.01
CA VAL A 195 -1.87 5.22 14.38
C VAL A 195 -1.73 6.18 15.55
N LYS A 196 -0.96 5.81 16.57
CA LYS A 196 -0.72 6.68 17.73
C LYS A 196 0.01 7.98 17.34
N SER A 197 1.02 7.90 16.48
CA SER A 197 1.81 9.08 16.08
C SER A 197 1.08 9.98 15.08
N SER A 198 0.25 9.42 14.20
CA SER A 198 -0.54 10.18 13.22
C SER A 198 -1.80 10.81 13.79
N GLY A 199 -2.26 10.35 14.97
CA GLY A 199 -3.54 10.75 15.52
C GLY A 199 -4.76 10.24 14.74
N ALA A 200 -4.58 9.27 13.86
CA ALA A 200 -5.65 8.69 13.05
C ALA A 200 -6.72 8.07 13.95
N LYS A 201 -7.95 8.50 13.78
CA LYS A 201 -9.14 7.94 14.47
C LYS A 201 -10.09 7.41 13.39
N VAL A 202 -10.58 6.21 13.59
CA VAL A 202 -11.68 5.64 12.81
C VAL A 202 -12.93 5.86 13.65
N ASP A 203 -13.85 6.64 13.15
CA ASP A 203 -15.16 6.89 13.76
C ASP A 203 -16.07 5.66 13.65
#